data_e6907d3a9943daa0202c772bdd3e6148
#
_entry.id   e6907d3a9943daa0202c772bdd3e6148
#
_cell.length_a   1.000
_cell.length_b   1.000
_cell.length_c   1.000
_cell.angle_alpha   90.00
_cell.angle_beta   90.00
_cell.angle_gamma   90.00
#
_symmetry.space_group_name_H-M   'P 1'
#
loop_
_entity.id
_entity.type
_entity.pdbx_description
1 polymer ?
#
loop_
_entity_poly.entity_id
_entity_poly.type
_entity_poly.pdbx_seq_one_letter_code
_entity_poly.pdbx_strand_id
1 'polypeptide(L)'
;LEEARQVQAALGYPCVIRPSFTMGGSGGGIAYNHEDFIEICTRGLDLSPTNELLIDESLLGWKEYEMEVVRDKNDNCIIVCSIENLDPMGVHTGDSITIAPAQTLTDKEYQIMRNASLEILRVIGVETGGSNVQFAVEPETGRLIIIEMNPRVSRSSALASKATGFPIARVAAKLAVGYTLDELSNEITGGVTPASFEPSIDYIVTKIPRFTFEKFPQAENFLTTQMKSVGEVMAIGRTFQESLQKALRGLEVGINGLSPI
;
A
#
# COMPACT_ATOMS: atom_id res chain seq x y z
N LEU A 1 16.24 24.48 -5.59
CA LEU A 1 16.82 23.67 -6.68
C LEU A 1 18.32 23.40 -6.44
N GLU A 2 19.08 24.37 -5.90
CA GLU A 2 20.51 24.15 -5.64
C GLU A 2 20.75 23.10 -4.55
N GLU A 3 19.99 23.16 -3.46
CA GLU A 3 20.02 22.12 -2.41
C GLU A 3 19.62 20.74 -2.97
N ALA A 4 18.61 20.69 -3.85
CA ALA A 4 18.19 19.47 -4.51
C ALA A 4 19.33 18.82 -5.31
N ARG A 5 20.14 19.61 -6.02
CA ARG A 5 21.32 19.12 -6.75
C ARG A 5 22.38 18.53 -5.82
N GLN A 6 22.59 19.12 -4.65
CA GLN A 6 23.53 18.59 -3.65
C GLN A 6 23.07 17.22 -3.12
N VAL A 7 21.78 17.09 -2.83
CA VAL A 7 21.17 15.81 -2.40
C VAL A 7 21.30 14.76 -3.52
N GLN A 8 20.95 15.12 -4.75
CA GLN A 8 21.05 14.20 -5.91
C GLN A 8 22.48 13.72 -6.14
N ALA A 9 23.48 14.61 -5.99
CA ALA A 9 24.88 14.24 -6.15
C ALA A 9 25.34 13.15 -5.15
N ALA A 10 24.73 13.11 -3.97
CA ALA A 10 24.99 12.08 -2.96
C ALA A 10 24.23 10.78 -3.22
N LEU A 11 23.01 10.86 -3.77
CA LEU A 11 22.13 9.69 -4.01
C LEU A 11 22.40 9.00 -5.36
N GLY A 12 22.79 9.77 -6.39
CA GLY A 12 22.92 9.25 -7.76
C GLY A 12 21.58 9.17 -8.50
N TYR A 13 21.58 8.47 -9.64
CA TYR A 13 20.40 8.16 -10.45
C TYR A 13 20.17 6.65 -10.52
N PRO A 14 18.89 6.21 -10.67
CA PRO A 14 17.67 7.01 -10.60
C PRO A 14 17.35 7.45 -9.18
N CYS A 15 16.70 8.62 -9.03
CA CYS A 15 16.18 9.10 -7.75
C CYS A 15 14.70 9.47 -7.86
N VAL A 16 13.98 9.36 -6.76
CA VAL A 16 12.54 9.68 -6.66
C VAL A 16 12.38 11.07 -6.07
N ILE A 17 11.55 11.89 -6.69
CA ILE A 17 11.26 13.26 -6.27
C ILE A 17 9.79 13.33 -5.88
N ARG A 18 9.51 13.78 -4.66
CA ARG A 18 8.16 13.92 -4.12
C ARG A 18 7.97 15.33 -3.55
N PRO A 19 7.08 16.15 -4.14
CA PRO A 19 6.73 17.45 -3.57
C PRO A 19 6.01 17.30 -2.24
N SER A 20 6.39 18.09 -1.25
CA SER A 20 5.72 18.11 0.05
C SER A 20 4.28 18.59 -0.08
N PHE A 21 3.36 18.00 0.70
CA PHE A 21 1.94 18.35 0.77
C PHE A 21 1.16 18.20 -0.55
N THR A 22 1.61 17.34 -1.46
CA THR A 22 0.85 16.92 -2.64
C THR A 22 0.25 15.52 -2.43
N MET A 23 -0.79 15.18 -3.20
CA MET A 23 -1.50 13.91 -3.08
C MET A 23 -1.45 13.12 -4.39
N GLY A 24 -1.49 11.78 -4.28
CA GLY A 24 -1.58 10.88 -5.42
C GLY A 24 -0.38 10.94 -6.38
N GLY A 25 0.81 11.32 -5.89
CA GLY A 25 2.02 11.45 -6.72
C GLY A 25 2.08 12.70 -7.59
N SER A 26 1.16 13.66 -7.39
CA SER A 26 1.10 14.90 -8.19
C SER A 26 2.40 15.70 -8.10
N GLY A 27 2.95 16.05 -9.27
CA GLY A 27 4.19 16.82 -9.40
C GLY A 27 5.48 16.05 -9.11
N GLY A 28 5.37 14.83 -8.57
CA GLY A 28 6.49 13.93 -8.36
C GLY A 28 6.88 13.16 -9.62
N GLY A 29 7.95 12.38 -9.49
CA GLY A 29 8.44 11.51 -10.56
C GLY A 29 9.76 10.85 -10.22
N ILE A 30 10.25 10.07 -11.17
CA ILE A 30 11.55 9.42 -11.09
C ILE A 30 12.45 10.07 -12.12
N ALA A 31 13.58 10.60 -11.67
CA ALA A 31 14.60 11.16 -12.52
C ALA A 31 15.66 10.10 -12.85
N TYR A 32 15.87 9.85 -14.11
CA TYR A 32 16.89 8.92 -14.63
C TYR A 32 18.17 9.61 -15.06
N ASN A 33 18.10 10.91 -15.28
CA ASN A 33 19.18 11.75 -15.75
C ASN A 33 19.01 13.19 -15.24
N HIS A 34 19.97 14.06 -15.60
CA HIS A 34 19.99 15.45 -15.14
C HIS A 34 18.81 16.28 -15.66
N GLU A 35 18.40 16.07 -16.92
CA GLU A 35 17.33 16.78 -17.58
C GLU A 35 16.00 16.47 -16.88
N ASP A 36 15.68 15.20 -16.68
CA ASP A 36 14.50 14.74 -15.93
C ASP A 36 14.50 15.35 -14.53
N PHE A 37 15.64 15.32 -13.85
CA PHE A 37 15.79 15.84 -12.50
C PHE A 37 15.41 17.31 -12.40
N ILE A 38 15.96 18.16 -13.29
CA ILE A 38 15.68 19.59 -13.29
C ILE A 38 14.20 19.87 -13.57
N GLU A 39 13.64 19.18 -14.57
CA GLU A 39 12.22 19.34 -14.93
C GLU A 39 11.30 18.98 -13.76
N ILE A 40 11.49 17.78 -13.18
CA ILE A 40 10.64 17.28 -12.09
C ILE A 40 10.79 18.15 -10.83
N CYS A 41 12.02 18.53 -10.45
CA CYS A 41 12.27 19.39 -9.30
C CYS A 41 11.64 20.77 -9.47
N THR A 42 11.77 21.39 -10.64
CA THR A 42 11.18 22.71 -10.91
C THR A 42 9.67 22.65 -10.78
N ARG A 43 9.03 21.71 -11.48
CA ARG A 43 7.58 21.50 -11.41
C ARG A 43 7.11 21.16 -9.99
N GLY A 44 7.88 20.32 -9.29
CA GLY A 44 7.55 19.91 -7.93
C GLY A 44 7.61 21.04 -6.91
N LEU A 45 8.62 21.89 -7.01
CA LEU A 45 8.74 23.09 -6.16
C LEU A 45 7.59 24.07 -6.38
N ASP A 46 7.16 24.26 -7.65
CA ASP A 46 6.02 25.12 -7.98
C ASP A 46 4.69 24.58 -7.45
N LEU A 47 4.53 23.25 -7.42
CA LEU A 47 3.31 22.60 -6.96
C LEU A 47 3.25 22.42 -5.43
N SER A 48 4.40 22.38 -4.76
CA SER A 48 4.46 22.28 -3.30
C SER A 48 4.04 23.60 -2.65
N PRO A 49 3.02 23.61 -1.77
CA PRO A 49 2.62 24.84 -1.06
C PRO A 49 3.74 25.45 -0.19
N THR A 50 4.71 24.65 0.20
CA THR A 50 5.87 25.06 1.03
C THR A 50 7.15 25.21 0.22
N ASN A 51 7.12 24.98 -1.11
CA ASN A 51 8.29 24.95 -1.99
C ASN A 51 9.36 23.95 -1.51
N GLU A 52 8.92 22.77 -1.07
CA GLU A 52 9.78 21.71 -0.54
C GLU A 52 9.64 20.42 -1.35
N LEU A 53 10.77 19.74 -1.49
CA LEU A 53 10.85 18.41 -2.13
C LEU A 53 11.50 17.41 -1.17
N LEU A 54 11.02 16.20 -1.19
CA LEU A 54 11.72 15.03 -0.70
C LEU A 54 12.38 14.33 -1.89
N ILE A 55 13.66 14.01 -1.76
CA ILE A 55 14.44 13.30 -2.79
C ILE A 55 14.99 12.04 -2.15
N ASP A 56 14.57 10.89 -2.68
CA ASP A 56 14.89 9.58 -2.14
C ASP A 56 15.68 8.72 -3.14
N GLU A 57 16.41 7.73 -2.61
CA GLU A 57 16.94 6.61 -3.38
C GLU A 57 15.80 5.93 -4.15
N SER A 58 16.02 5.56 -5.39
CA SER A 58 15.02 4.83 -6.17
C SER A 58 15.00 3.35 -5.79
N LEU A 59 13.82 2.85 -5.51
CA LEU A 59 13.56 1.45 -5.20
C LEU A 59 12.82 0.75 -6.36
N LEU A 60 12.99 1.24 -7.59
CA LEU A 60 12.38 0.64 -8.78
C LEU A 60 12.69 -0.85 -8.88
N GLY A 61 11.64 -1.63 -9.14
CA GLY A 61 11.76 -3.08 -9.28
C GLY A 61 11.80 -3.86 -7.96
N TRP A 62 11.82 -3.18 -6.81
CA TRP A 62 11.72 -3.85 -5.52
C TRP A 62 10.31 -4.40 -5.30
N LYS A 63 10.21 -5.46 -4.51
CA LYS A 63 8.92 -6.00 -4.06
C LYS A 63 8.26 -5.03 -3.09
N GLU A 64 6.93 -4.93 -3.16
CA GLU A 64 6.17 -4.05 -2.29
C GLU A 64 5.17 -4.84 -1.44
N TYR A 65 5.16 -4.54 -0.14
CA TYR A 65 4.26 -5.14 0.85
C TYR A 65 3.62 -4.08 1.72
N GLU A 66 2.44 -4.41 2.23
CA GLU A 66 1.70 -3.54 3.15
C GLU A 66 1.23 -4.35 4.36
N MET A 67 1.23 -3.71 5.52
CA MET A 67 0.60 -4.23 6.74
C MET A 67 -0.56 -3.32 7.13
N GLU A 68 -1.75 -3.89 7.22
CA GLU A 68 -2.91 -3.22 7.80
C GLU A 68 -2.93 -3.50 9.30
N VAL A 69 -2.80 -2.44 10.08
CA VAL A 69 -2.55 -2.50 11.52
C VAL A 69 -3.64 -1.75 12.27
N VAL A 70 -4.07 -2.27 13.40
CA VAL A 70 -4.98 -1.55 14.32
C VAL A 70 -4.34 -1.53 15.70
N ARG A 71 -4.29 -0.34 16.32
CA ARG A 71 -3.77 -0.15 17.67
C ARG A 71 -4.73 0.69 18.51
N ASP A 72 -4.87 0.33 19.78
CA ASP A 72 -5.66 1.07 20.76
C ASP A 72 -4.80 1.78 21.82
N LYS A 73 -5.46 2.55 22.69
CA LYS A 73 -4.81 3.32 23.77
C LYS A 73 -4.10 2.47 24.84
N ASN A 74 -4.46 1.20 24.97
CA ASN A 74 -3.86 0.26 25.92
C ASN A 74 -2.70 -0.56 25.30
N ASP A 75 -2.23 -0.14 24.11
CA ASP A 75 -1.18 -0.83 23.33
C ASP A 75 -1.58 -2.23 22.84
N ASN A 76 -2.85 -2.58 22.83
CA ASN A 76 -3.28 -3.72 22.04
C ASN A 76 -3.06 -3.38 20.56
N CYS A 77 -2.21 -4.13 19.88
CA CYS A 77 -1.82 -3.86 18.51
C CYS A 77 -1.84 -5.16 17.70
N ILE A 78 -2.58 -5.17 16.60
CA ILE A 78 -2.79 -6.35 15.77
C ILE A 78 -2.50 -6.05 14.30
N ILE A 79 -1.98 -7.04 13.58
CA ILE A 79 -1.96 -7.05 12.11
C ILE A 79 -3.28 -7.66 11.63
N VAL A 80 -4.10 -6.85 11.00
CA VAL A 80 -5.37 -7.33 10.42
C VAL A 80 -5.12 -8.16 9.17
N CYS A 81 -4.19 -7.70 8.33
CA CYS A 81 -3.85 -8.38 7.08
C CYS A 81 -2.47 -7.94 6.58
N SER A 82 -1.70 -8.89 6.06
CA SER A 82 -0.55 -8.60 5.19
C SER A 82 -1.02 -8.56 3.73
N ILE A 83 -0.46 -7.66 2.97
CA ILE A 83 -0.83 -7.42 1.57
C ILE A 83 0.46 -7.42 0.74
N GLU A 84 0.40 -8.05 -0.43
CA GLU A 84 1.48 -8.04 -1.42
C GLU A 84 0.99 -7.35 -2.69
N ASN A 85 1.77 -6.38 -3.18
CA ASN A 85 1.57 -5.78 -4.48
C ASN A 85 2.34 -6.61 -5.52
N LEU A 86 1.63 -7.13 -6.52
CA LEU A 86 2.23 -7.97 -7.57
C LEU A 86 3.11 -7.15 -8.51
N ASP A 87 2.69 -5.91 -8.76
CA ASP A 87 3.49 -4.96 -9.53
C ASP A 87 4.64 -4.45 -8.65
N PRO A 88 5.86 -4.35 -9.20
CA PRO A 88 7.00 -3.87 -8.43
C PRO A 88 6.91 -2.37 -8.13
N MET A 89 7.75 -1.91 -7.21
CA MET A 89 7.93 -0.49 -6.94
C MET A 89 8.14 0.30 -8.23
N GLY A 90 7.45 1.43 -8.35
CA GLY A 90 7.36 2.27 -9.55
C GLY A 90 5.93 2.36 -10.10
N VAL A 91 5.08 1.41 -9.77
CA VAL A 91 3.64 1.48 -9.98
C VAL A 91 2.96 1.94 -8.68
N HIS A 92 2.01 2.88 -8.77
CA HIS A 92 1.26 3.33 -7.59
C HIS A 92 0.49 2.16 -6.96
N THR A 93 0.53 1.99 -5.63
CA THR A 93 -0.13 0.88 -4.92
C THR A 93 -1.61 0.72 -5.26
N GLY A 94 -2.32 1.85 -5.49
CA GLY A 94 -3.72 1.83 -5.94
C GLY A 94 -3.93 1.20 -7.31
N ASP A 95 -2.91 1.20 -8.15
CA ASP A 95 -2.92 0.68 -9.52
C ASP A 95 -2.34 -0.73 -9.64
N SER A 96 -1.74 -1.25 -8.56
CA SER A 96 -1.18 -2.59 -8.50
C SER A 96 -2.25 -3.68 -8.37
N ILE A 97 -1.99 -4.84 -8.96
CA ILE A 97 -2.69 -6.08 -8.59
C ILE A 97 -2.23 -6.45 -7.17
N THR A 98 -3.18 -6.68 -6.28
CA THR A 98 -2.91 -6.83 -4.86
C THR A 98 -3.41 -8.18 -4.36
N ILE A 99 -2.63 -8.83 -3.52
CA ILE A 99 -2.92 -10.17 -2.98
C ILE A 99 -2.93 -10.12 -1.46
N ALA A 100 -3.92 -10.71 -0.85
CA ALA A 100 -4.05 -10.84 0.59
C ALA A 100 -4.39 -12.31 0.97
N PRO A 101 -3.68 -12.91 1.93
CA PRO A 101 -2.46 -12.42 2.58
C PRO A 101 -1.26 -12.46 1.62
N ALA A 102 -0.16 -11.78 1.97
CA ALA A 102 1.09 -11.83 1.21
C ALA A 102 1.55 -13.28 1.01
N GLN A 103 1.96 -13.61 -0.23
CA GLN A 103 2.23 -15.00 -0.65
C GLN A 103 3.72 -15.34 -0.68
N THR A 104 4.59 -14.34 -0.89
CA THR A 104 6.03 -14.58 -1.14
C THR A 104 6.93 -14.16 0.02
N LEU A 105 6.36 -13.84 1.19
CA LEU A 105 7.11 -13.61 2.42
C LEU A 105 7.42 -14.93 3.11
N THR A 106 8.66 -15.06 3.57
CA THR A 106 8.99 -16.06 4.59
C THR A 106 8.42 -15.63 5.95
N ASP A 107 8.22 -16.57 6.86
CA ASP A 107 7.80 -16.23 8.22
C ASP A 107 8.73 -15.23 8.90
N LYS A 108 10.03 -15.37 8.71
CA LYS A 108 11.04 -14.43 9.24
C LYS A 108 10.84 -13.01 8.73
N GLU A 109 10.63 -12.83 7.44
CA GLU A 109 10.38 -11.52 6.83
C GLU A 109 9.05 -10.94 7.32
N TYR A 110 8.00 -11.75 7.38
CA TYR A 110 6.72 -11.36 7.95
C TYR A 110 6.87 -10.86 9.39
N GLN A 111 7.58 -11.59 10.25
CA GLN A 111 7.79 -11.19 11.65
C GLN A 111 8.59 -9.89 11.78
N ILE A 112 9.57 -9.66 10.90
CA ILE A 112 10.33 -8.40 10.87
C ILE A 112 9.39 -7.24 10.51
N MET A 113 8.58 -7.38 9.45
CA MET A 113 7.62 -6.34 9.04
C MET A 113 6.54 -6.11 10.11
N ARG A 114 6.04 -7.19 10.72
CA ARG A 114 5.09 -7.13 11.83
C ARG A 114 5.65 -6.30 12.99
N ASN A 115 6.83 -6.65 13.48
CA ASN A 115 7.46 -5.96 14.60
C ASN A 115 7.75 -4.49 14.28
N ALA A 116 8.26 -4.22 13.07
CA ALA A 116 8.49 -2.84 12.60
C ALA A 116 7.18 -2.04 12.55
N SER A 117 6.10 -2.64 12.06
CA SER A 117 4.78 -1.98 12.01
C SER A 117 4.26 -1.61 13.40
N LEU A 118 4.36 -2.53 14.37
CA LEU A 118 3.93 -2.27 15.75
C LEU A 118 4.76 -1.14 16.38
N GLU A 119 6.07 -1.14 16.16
CA GLU A 119 6.97 -0.11 16.69
C GLU A 119 6.71 1.25 16.06
N ILE A 120 6.49 1.31 14.74
CA ILE A 120 6.16 2.54 14.03
C ILE A 120 4.91 3.20 14.62
N LEU A 121 3.84 2.43 14.85
CA LEU A 121 2.61 2.97 15.43
C LEU A 121 2.81 3.51 16.84
N ARG A 122 3.70 2.88 17.64
CA ARG A 122 4.07 3.34 18.98
C ARG A 122 4.84 4.65 18.93
N VAL A 123 5.88 4.72 18.09
CA VAL A 123 6.75 5.90 17.94
C VAL A 123 5.97 7.10 17.41
N ILE A 124 5.09 6.90 16.44
CA ILE A 124 4.23 7.97 15.89
C ILE A 124 3.12 8.35 16.87
N GLY A 125 2.73 7.46 17.78
CA GLY A 125 1.68 7.71 18.76
C GLY A 125 0.27 7.49 18.24
N VAL A 126 0.08 6.57 17.29
CA VAL A 126 -1.26 6.17 16.85
C VAL A 126 -1.91 5.29 17.92
N GLU A 127 -3.00 5.76 18.50
CA GLU A 127 -3.66 5.11 19.66
C GLU A 127 -5.13 4.74 19.40
N THR A 128 -5.70 5.14 18.28
CA THR A 128 -7.15 5.07 18.08
C THR A 128 -7.55 4.63 16.69
N GLY A 129 -6.90 3.61 16.14
CA GLY A 129 -7.43 3.19 14.86
C GLY A 129 -6.53 2.40 13.95
N GLY A 130 -6.97 2.34 12.70
CA GLY A 130 -6.29 1.64 11.63
C GLY A 130 -5.19 2.48 10.98
N SER A 131 -4.12 1.81 10.61
CA SER A 131 -3.00 2.38 9.87
C SER A 131 -2.52 1.40 8.82
N ASN A 132 -1.98 1.94 7.74
CA ASN A 132 -1.32 1.18 6.70
C ASN A 132 0.17 1.48 6.74
N VAL A 133 1.01 0.45 6.81
CA VAL A 133 2.47 0.56 6.77
C VAL A 133 2.97 -0.11 5.51
N GLN A 134 3.72 0.61 4.69
CA GLN A 134 4.24 0.16 3.40
C GLN A 134 5.74 -0.13 3.48
N PHE A 135 6.14 -1.25 2.89
CA PHE A 135 7.50 -1.76 2.87
C PHE A 135 7.95 -2.06 1.45
N ALA A 136 9.23 -1.79 1.17
CA ALA A 136 9.92 -2.31 0.00
C ALA A 136 10.96 -3.34 0.42
N VAL A 137 11.08 -4.41 -0.37
CA VAL A 137 12.08 -5.47 -0.16
C VAL A 137 12.87 -5.68 -1.44
N GLU A 138 14.19 -5.55 -1.32
CA GLU A 138 15.08 -5.83 -2.44
C GLU A 138 15.07 -7.34 -2.76
N PRO A 139 14.79 -7.72 -4.02
CA PRO A 139 14.60 -9.12 -4.37
C PRO A 139 15.83 -10.00 -4.19
N GLU A 140 17.05 -9.44 -4.33
CA GLU A 140 18.31 -10.19 -4.28
C GLU A 140 18.88 -10.33 -2.87
N THR A 141 18.91 -9.23 -2.11
CA THR A 141 19.57 -9.20 -0.79
C THR A 141 18.61 -9.31 0.38
N GLY A 142 17.30 -9.08 0.14
CA GLY A 142 16.29 -9.01 1.20
C GLY A 142 16.38 -7.73 2.04
N ARG A 143 17.11 -6.68 1.59
CA ARG A 143 17.12 -5.38 2.25
C ARG A 143 15.71 -4.84 2.33
N LEU A 144 15.25 -4.50 3.55
CA LEU A 144 13.92 -3.99 3.81
C LEU A 144 13.98 -2.50 4.10
N ILE A 145 13.10 -1.74 3.46
CA ILE A 145 12.91 -0.30 3.67
C ILE A 145 11.45 -0.04 4.00
N ILE A 146 11.20 0.84 4.98
CA ILE A 146 9.89 1.40 5.28
C ILE A 146 9.67 2.58 4.34
N ILE A 147 8.60 2.51 3.54
CA ILE A 147 8.27 3.56 2.56
C ILE A 147 7.50 4.68 3.23
N GLU A 148 6.38 4.34 3.86
CA GLU A 148 5.54 5.29 4.58
C GLU A 148 4.60 4.58 5.54
N MET A 149 4.02 5.36 6.46
CA MET A 149 2.90 4.95 7.29
C MET A 149 1.75 5.95 7.13
N ASN A 150 0.57 5.43 6.85
CA ASN A 150 -0.65 6.20 6.71
C ASN A 150 -1.52 6.02 7.97
N PRO A 151 -1.58 7.00 8.90
CA PRO A 151 -2.32 6.87 10.17
C PRO A 151 -3.82 7.11 9.97
N ARG A 152 -4.43 6.38 9.07
CA ARG A 152 -5.83 6.50 8.70
C ARG A 152 -6.33 5.22 8.05
N VAL A 153 -7.65 5.03 8.06
CA VAL A 153 -8.30 4.01 7.22
C VAL A 153 -8.15 4.42 5.75
N SER A 154 -7.79 3.46 4.91
CA SER A 154 -7.47 3.63 3.49
C SER A 154 -8.27 2.66 2.61
N ARG A 155 -8.00 2.67 1.31
CA ARG A 155 -8.54 1.66 0.38
C ARG A 155 -8.00 0.26 0.66
N SER A 156 -6.73 0.14 1.03
CA SER A 156 -6.15 -1.13 1.47
C SER A 156 -6.79 -1.63 2.77
N SER A 157 -7.18 -0.74 3.69
CA SER A 157 -7.97 -1.12 4.86
C SER A 157 -9.35 -1.67 4.47
N ALA A 158 -9.99 -1.11 3.45
CA ALA A 158 -11.25 -1.65 2.92
C ALA A 158 -11.06 -3.03 2.28
N LEU A 159 -9.96 -3.23 1.53
CA LEU A 159 -9.57 -4.52 0.98
C LEU A 159 -9.34 -5.55 2.10
N ALA A 160 -8.51 -5.19 3.09
CA ALA A 160 -8.22 -6.05 4.24
C ALA A 160 -9.49 -6.40 5.03
N SER A 161 -10.40 -5.45 5.21
CA SER A 161 -11.68 -5.70 5.88
C SER A 161 -12.55 -6.70 5.11
N LYS A 162 -12.62 -6.56 3.79
CA LYS A 162 -13.34 -7.52 2.93
C LYS A 162 -12.66 -8.88 2.89
N ALA A 163 -11.32 -8.90 2.85
CA ALA A 163 -10.55 -10.12 2.79
C ALA A 163 -10.66 -10.95 4.07
N THR A 164 -10.59 -10.31 5.24
CA THR A 164 -10.55 -10.99 6.53
C THR A 164 -11.90 -11.09 7.24
N GLY A 165 -12.86 -10.22 6.87
CA GLY A 165 -14.09 -10.03 7.64
C GLY A 165 -13.92 -9.12 8.87
N PHE A 166 -12.70 -8.64 9.16
CA PHE A 166 -12.45 -7.73 10.29
C PHE A 166 -12.84 -6.29 9.91
N PRO A 167 -13.83 -5.67 10.59
CA PRO A 167 -14.38 -4.39 10.17
C PRO A 167 -13.51 -3.22 10.66
N ILE A 168 -12.35 -2.98 10.04
CA ILE A 168 -11.34 -2.01 10.47
C ILE A 168 -11.96 -0.64 10.75
N ALA A 169 -12.73 -0.08 9.83
CA ALA A 169 -13.31 1.26 9.99
C ALA A 169 -14.28 1.36 11.19
N ARG A 170 -15.09 0.32 11.41
CA ARG A 170 -16.03 0.25 12.53
C ARG A 170 -15.30 0.10 13.86
N VAL A 171 -14.27 -0.74 13.90
CA VAL A 171 -13.41 -0.89 15.08
C VAL A 171 -12.68 0.43 15.36
N ALA A 172 -12.05 1.04 14.37
CA ALA A 172 -11.35 2.32 14.51
C ALA A 172 -12.29 3.42 15.07
N ALA A 173 -13.53 3.48 14.60
CA ALA A 173 -14.52 4.43 15.13
C ALA A 173 -14.82 4.21 16.61
N LYS A 174 -14.89 2.94 17.06
CA LYS A 174 -15.09 2.61 18.48
C LYS A 174 -13.85 2.93 19.32
N LEU A 175 -12.65 2.65 18.80
CA LEU A 175 -11.41 3.01 19.48
C LEU A 175 -11.29 4.53 19.66
N ALA A 176 -11.71 5.31 18.66
CA ALA A 176 -11.70 6.78 18.71
C ALA A 176 -12.60 7.37 19.82
N VAL A 177 -13.65 6.65 20.24
CA VAL A 177 -14.51 7.07 21.38
C VAL A 177 -14.14 6.40 22.70
N GLY A 178 -12.97 5.71 22.73
CA GLY A 178 -12.35 5.27 23.99
C GLY A 178 -12.46 3.78 24.31
N TYR A 179 -13.09 2.96 23.47
CA TYR A 179 -13.02 1.50 23.62
C TYR A 179 -11.61 0.97 23.34
N THR A 180 -11.35 -0.23 23.82
CA THR A 180 -10.11 -0.97 23.54
C THR A 180 -10.41 -2.26 22.78
N LEU A 181 -9.42 -2.84 22.11
CA LEU A 181 -9.60 -4.04 21.28
C LEU A 181 -10.05 -5.26 22.06
N ASP A 182 -9.64 -5.37 23.32
CA ASP A 182 -10.04 -6.44 24.23
C ASP A 182 -11.47 -6.29 24.77
N GLU A 183 -12.03 -5.06 24.78
CA GLU A 183 -13.42 -4.79 25.12
C GLU A 183 -14.38 -5.05 23.95
N LEU A 184 -13.88 -5.08 22.73
CA LEU A 184 -14.70 -5.27 21.54
C LEU A 184 -14.79 -6.75 21.16
N SER A 185 -16.02 -7.19 20.84
CA SER A 185 -16.24 -8.55 20.30
C SER A 185 -15.72 -8.68 18.88
N ASN A 186 -15.07 -9.79 18.59
CA ASN A 186 -14.62 -10.14 17.24
C ASN A 186 -15.79 -10.70 16.42
N GLU A 187 -16.22 -9.95 15.41
CA GLU A 187 -17.38 -10.34 14.57
C GLU A 187 -17.07 -11.59 13.71
N ILE A 188 -15.80 -11.84 13.36
CA ILE A 188 -15.39 -13.02 12.59
C ILE A 188 -15.70 -14.32 13.36
N THR A 189 -15.52 -14.29 14.67
CA THR A 189 -15.75 -15.45 15.55
C THR A 189 -17.15 -15.48 16.16
N GLY A 190 -18.05 -14.64 15.70
CA GLY A 190 -19.39 -14.51 16.30
C GLY A 190 -19.35 -13.97 17.74
N GLY A 191 -18.32 -13.24 18.11
CA GLY A 191 -18.13 -12.65 19.43
C GLY A 191 -17.50 -13.58 20.47
N VAL A 192 -17.02 -14.76 20.06
CA VAL A 192 -16.37 -15.72 20.98
C VAL A 192 -15.02 -15.23 21.47
N THR A 193 -14.29 -14.53 20.62
CA THR A 193 -13.00 -13.90 21.00
C THR A 193 -13.10 -12.39 20.96
N PRO A 194 -12.22 -11.67 21.69
CA PRO A 194 -12.13 -10.22 21.55
C PRO A 194 -11.48 -9.80 20.22
N ALA A 195 -11.66 -8.54 19.82
CA ALA A 195 -11.09 -7.99 18.60
C ALA A 195 -9.55 -7.81 18.66
N SER A 196 -8.93 -8.06 19.80
CA SER A 196 -7.47 -8.08 19.97
C SER A 196 -6.78 -9.33 19.39
N PHE A 197 -7.55 -10.32 18.92
CA PHE A 197 -7.03 -11.49 18.20
C PHE A 197 -6.84 -11.18 16.72
N GLU A 198 -5.65 -11.42 16.20
CA GLU A 198 -5.33 -11.23 14.79
C GLU A 198 -6.16 -12.18 13.91
N PRO A 199 -6.77 -11.68 12.82
CA PRO A 199 -7.44 -12.54 11.86
C PRO A 199 -6.49 -13.55 11.21
N SER A 200 -6.99 -14.73 10.93
CA SER A 200 -6.29 -15.75 10.15
C SER A 200 -7.23 -16.28 9.07
N ILE A 201 -6.75 -16.35 7.82
CA ILE A 201 -7.52 -16.80 6.68
C ILE A 201 -6.80 -17.95 5.96
N ASP A 202 -7.57 -18.91 5.46
CA ASP A 202 -7.10 -20.10 4.75
C ASP A 202 -7.44 -20.06 3.24
N TYR A 203 -7.66 -18.85 2.71
CA TYR A 203 -7.97 -18.57 1.31
C TYR A 203 -7.16 -17.35 0.85
N ILE A 204 -7.15 -17.12 -0.45
CA ILE A 204 -6.43 -16.01 -1.07
C ILE A 204 -7.42 -15.06 -1.71
N VAL A 205 -7.19 -13.78 -1.50
CA VAL A 205 -7.97 -12.70 -2.10
C VAL A 205 -7.08 -11.95 -3.08
N THR A 206 -7.55 -11.80 -4.31
CA THR A 206 -6.87 -10.98 -5.33
C THR A 206 -7.75 -9.80 -5.69
N LYS A 207 -7.16 -8.59 -5.65
CA LYS A 207 -7.74 -7.35 -6.14
C LYS A 207 -7.08 -6.99 -7.48
N ILE A 208 -7.87 -6.68 -8.50
CA ILE A 208 -7.38 -6.15 -9.79
C ILE A 208 -8.00 -4.77 -10.01
N PRO A 209 -7.19 -3.72 -10.25
CA PRO A 209 -7.70 -2.39 -10.53
C PRO A 209 -8.38 -2.33 -11.90
N ARG A 210 -9.34 -1.41 -12.05
CA ARG A 210 -10.02 -1.10 -13.31
C ARG A 210 -9.55 0.27 -13.80
N PHE A 211 -9.12 0.29 -15.05
CA PHE A 211 -8.73 1.51 -15.77
C PHE A 211 -9.78 1.83 -16.84
N THR A 212 -9.92 3.09 -17.19
CA THR A 212 -10.87 3.57 -18.21
C THR A 212 -10.17 4.42 -19.27
N PHE A 213 -8.98 3.99 -19.71
CA PHE A 213 -8.20 4.69 -20.73
C PHE A 213 -9.00 4.88 -22.03
N GLU A 214 -9.94 3.96 -22.34
CA GLU A 214 -10.86 4.06 -23.46
C GLU A 214 -11.76 5.31 -23.40
N LYS A 215 -11.99 5.87 -22.21
CA LYS A 215 -12.78 7.10 -22.02
C LYS A 215 -11.91 8.36 -21.98
N PHE A 216 -10.61 8.20 -21.79
CA PHE A 216 -9.65 9.29 -21.65
C PHE A 216 -8.47 9.10 -22.62
N PRO A 217 -8.70 9.29 -23.94
CA PRO A 217 -7.69 8.99 -24.96
C PRO A 217 -6.44 9.88 -24.90
N GLN A 218 -6.49 10.98 -24.16
CA GLN A 218 -5.32 11.85 -23.93
C GLN A 218 -4.48 11.40 -22.72
N ALA A 219 -4.99 10.48 -21.90
CA ALA A 219 -4.22 9.94 -20.78
C ALA A 219 -3.22 8.89 -21.29
N GLU A 220 -2.03 8.94 -20.77
CA GLU A 220 -1.02 7.91 -21.02
C GLU A 220 -1.49 6.56 -20.46
N ASN A 221 -1.46 5.52 -21.29
CA ASN A 221 -1.97 4.18 -20.96
C ASN A 221 -0.94 3.25 -20.31
N PHE A 222 0.09 3.79 -19.70
CA PHE A 222 1.07 3.04 -18.90
C PHE A 222 1.01 3.44 -17.43
N LEU A 223 1.36 2.51 -16.55
CA LEU A 223 1.32 2.71 -15.10
C LEU A 223 2.59 3.41 -14.62
N THR A 224 2.41 4.32 -13.67
CA THR A 224 3.49 5.13 -13.08
C THR A 224 3.25 5.27 -11.57
N THR A 225 4.03 6.12 -10.93
CA THR A 225 3.82 6.51 -9.52
C THR A 225 2.56 7.35 -9.30
N GLN A 226 1.90 7.80 -10.36
CA GLN A 226 0.60 8.49 -10.29
C GLN A 226 -0.53 7.51 -10.45
N MET A 227 -1.53 7.58 -9.57
CA MET A 227 -2.69 6.71 -9.61
C MET A 227 -3.62 7.03 -10.78
N LYS A 228 -3.97 6.00 -11.56
CA LYS A 228 -4.83 6.11 -12.76
C LYS A 228 -6.09 5.23 -12.69
N SER A 229 -6.17 4.31 -11.73
CA SER A 229 -7.33 3.42 -11.56
C SER A 229 -8.57 4.18 -11.09
N VAL A 230 -9.73 3.75 -11.57
CA VAL A 230 -11.05 4.34 -11.27
C VAL A 230 -11.96 3.40 -10.49
N GLY A 231 -11.57 2.15 -10.34
CA GLY A 231 -12.32 1.12 -9.63
C GLY A 231 -11.48 -0.14 -9.49
N GLU A 232 -12.09 -1.17 -8.94
CA GLU A 232 -11.42 -2.44 -8.69
C GLU A 232 -12.42 -3.59 -8.61
N VAL A 233 -11.93 -4.79 -8.86
CA VAL A 233 -12.63 -6.03 -8.54
C VAL A 233 -11.84 -6.79 -7.49
N MET A 234 -12.54 -7.60 -6.71
CA MET A 234 -11.93 -8.49 -5.72
C MET A 234 -12.52 -9.88 -5.87
N ALA A 235 -11.67 -10.90 -5.85
CA ALA A 235 -12.11 -12.28 -5.89
C ALA A 235 -11.39 -13.13 -4.85
N ILE A 236 -12.07 -14.17 -4.37
CA ILE A 236 -11.59 -15.12 -3.38
C ILE A 236 -11.40 -16.48 -4.04
N GLY A 237 -10.28 -17.12 -3.75
CA GLY A 237 -9.98 -18.49 -4.20
C GLY A 237 -9.20 -19.26 -3.14
N ARG A 238 -9.15 -20.58 -3.30
CA ARG A 238 -8.31 -21.44 -2.45
C ARG A 238 -6.83 -21.32 -2.78
N THR A 239 -6.53 -20.91 -4.01
CA THR A 239 -5.18 -20.68 -4.51
C THR A 239 -5.10 -19.34 -5.19
N PHE A 240 -3.88 -18.83 -5.37
CA PHE A 240 -3.63 -17.58 -6.11
C PHE A 240 -4.18 -17.67 -7.54
N GLN A 241 -3.94 -18.78 -8.23
CA GLN A 241 -4.40 -18.99 -9.60
C GLN A 241 -5.93 -18.90 -9.69
N GLU A 242 -6.65 -19.51 -8.74
CA GLU A 242 -8.10 -19.44 -8.72
C GLU A 242 -8.61 -18.03 -8.46
N SER A 243 -8.06 -17.33 -7.47
CA SER A 243 -8.50 -15.97 -7.12
C SER A 243 -8.19 -14.98 -8.24
N LEU A 244 -6.99 -15.07 -8.87
CA LEU A 244 -6.59 -14.24 -9.99
C LEU A 244 -7.51 -14.43 -11.21
N GLN A 245 -7.78 -15.67 -11.60
CA GLN A 245 -8.66 -15.98 -12.74
C GLN A 245 -10.10 -15.50 -12.49
N LYS A 246 -10.60 -15.65 -11.27
CA LYS A 246 -11.91 -15.11 -10.89
C LYS A 246 -11.93 -13.59 -10.96
N ALA A 247 -10.87 -12.91 -10.50
CA ALA A 247 -10.77 -11.46 -10.54
C ALA A 247 -10.71 -10.94 -11.98
N LEU A 248 -9.90 -11.57 -12.86
CA LEU A 248 -9.85 -11.23 -14.28
C LEU A 248 -11.24 -11.31 -14.94
N ARG A 249 -11.95 -12.38 -14.71
CA ARG A 249 -13.32 -12.54 -15.22
C ARG A 249 -14.28 -11.51 -14.63
N GLY A 250 -14.11 -11.16 -13.35
CA GLY A 250 -14.92 -10.17 -12.65
C GLY A 250 -14.75 -8.74 -13.14
N LEU A 251 -13.67 -8.42 -13.86
CA LEU A 251 -13.47 -7.12 -14.51
C LEU A 251 -14.50 -6.82 -15.62
N GLU A 252 -15.09 -7.86 -16.20
CA GLU A 252 -16.10 -7.73 -17.29
C GLU A 252 -15.64 -6.92 -18.50
N VAL A 253 -14.35 -7.04 -18.85
CA VAL A 253 -13.73 -6.37 -19.99
C VAL A 253 -13.54 -7.29 -21.21
N GLY A 254 -14.29 -8.39 -21.26
CA GLY A 254 -14.20 -9.35 -22.36
C GLY A 254 -13.07 -10.39 -22.22
N ILE A 255 -12.36 -10.38 -21.12
CA ILE A 255 -11.27 -11.33 -20.82
C ILE A 255 -11.77 -12.33 -19.77
N ASN A 256 -11.65 -13.63 -20.07
CA ASN A 256 -12.09 -14.70 -19.17
C ASN A 256 -10.94 -15.37 -18.39
N GLY A 257 -9.73 -14.88 -18.53
CA GLY A 257 -8.52 -15.39 -17.89
C GLY A 257 -7.26 -14.93 -18.61
N LEU A 258 -6.15 -15.62 -18.40
CA LEU A 258 -4.84 -15.33 -19.01
C LEU A 258 -4.69 -15.93 -20.43
N SER A 259 -5.73 -15.95 -21.20
CA SER A 259 -5.67 -16.37 -22.61
C SER A 259 -5.10 -15.24 -23.48
N PRO A 260 -4.29 -15.58 -24.52
CA PRO A 260 -3.88 -14.59 -25.51
C PRO A 260 -5.10 -13.93 -26.16
N ILE A 261 -4.99 -12.65 -26.45
CA ILE A 261 -6.02 -11.86 -27.16
C ILE A 261 -5.67 -11.86 -28.64
#